data_6d5262b111bf8cb5b5cc4a862f25e416
#
_entry.id   6d5262b111bf8cb5b5cc4a862f25e416
#
_cell.length_a   1.000
_cell.length_b   1.000
_cell.length_c   1.000
_cell.angle_alpha   90.00
_cell.angle_beta   90.00
_cell.angle_gamma   90.00
#
_symmetry.space_group_name_H-M   'P 1'
#
loop_
_entity.id
_entity.type
_entity.pdbx_description
1 polymer ?
#
loop_
_entity_poly.entity_id
_entity_poly.type
_entity_poly.pdbx_seq_one_letter_code
_entity_poly.pdbx_strand_id
1 'polypeptide(L)'
;MRYIEFGKTGRKVSVLGIGCMRMEGLSPNQVDDAIKAALDCGINFFDHADIYGDGECERLFGAALARDKSLRDKIFIQSKCSIRDGMYDFSKDYILASVDGILSRLGTDHLDSLLLHRPDALMEPEEVGEAFCTLHESGKVKAFGVSNFNRHQMELLQSGLSFPICVDQMQMSIAHTPMIDEGLNVNTMFDGAVVRSSGTLEYCRLHSIIVQTWSPLQKGFFEGVFLGDPSYEKLNIVLDRLAGEYGVGPDAIAYAWLLRYPARMQVITGTMNPRHILSAAKAAQVYLSREQWYELYRAAGNELP
;
A
#
# COMPACT_ATOMS: atom_id res chain seq x y z
N MET A 1 1.22 18.27 0.09
CA MET A 1 1.35 16.83 0.42
C MET A 1 1.72 16.68 1.90
N ARG A 2 1.14 15.69 2.60
CA ARG A 2 1.57 15.30 3.96
C ARG A 2 2.58 14.16 3.86
N TYR A 3 3.47 14.06 4.86
CA TYR A 3 4.51 13.04 4.91
C TYR A 3 4.52 12.34 6.27
N ILE A 4 4.92 11.07 6.27
CA ILE A 4 5.14 10.25 7.47
C ILE A 4 6.56 9.68 7.43
N GLU A 5 7.16 9.45 8.60
CA GLU A 5 8.45 8.73 8.66
C GLU A 5 8.25 7.26 8.33
N PHE A 6 9.12 6.69 7.52
CA PHE A 6 9.09 5.26 7.19
C PHE A 6 9.99 4.48 8.14
N GLY A 7 9.36 3.82 9.10
CA GLY A 7 10.09 3.09 10.14
C GLY A 7 11.11 3.95 10.86
N LYS A 8 12.33 3.44 11.01
CA LYS A 8 13.50 4.14 11.58
C LYS A 8 14.53 4.50 10.52
N THR A 9 14.14 4.61 9.25
CA THR A 9 15.06 4.89 8.13
C THR A 9 15.53 6.33 8.05
N GLY A 10 14.91 7.25 8.80
CA GLY A 10 15.10 8.70 8.66
C GLY A 10 14.49 9.29 7.38
N ARG A 11 13.88 8.46 6.52
CA ARG A 11 13.23 8.89 5.28
C ARG A 11 11.74 9.22 5.53
N LYS A 12 11.30 10.33 4.97
CA LYS A 12 9.88 10.72 4.95
C LYS A 12 9.25 10.36 3.62
N VAL A 13 8.11 9.68 3.69
CA VAL A 13 7.31 9.28 2.53
C VAL A 13 5.98 10.01 2.52
N SER A 14 5.49 10.32 1.32
CA SER A 14 4.16 10.90 1.13
C SER A 14 3.07 9.92 1.64
N VAL A 15 1.99 10.46 2.20
CA VAL A 15 0.82 9.65 2.63
C VAL A 15 0.06 9.01 1.46
N LEU A 16 0.38 9.41 0.25
CA LEU A 16 -0.03 8.76 -0.99
C LEU A 16 1.19 8.16 -1.67
N GLY A 17 1.04 6.96 -2.24
CA GLY A 17 2.04 6.28 -3.05
C GLY A 17 1.47 5.86 -4.39
N ILE A 18 2.34 5.61 -5.35
CA ILE A 18 1.98 5.09 -6.68
C ILE A 18 2.24 3.60 -6.70
N GLY A 19 1.19 2.79 -6.88
CA GLY A 19 1.29 1.35 -7.14
C GLY A 19 1.58 1.11 -8.62
N CYS A 20 2.71 0.51 -8.92
CA CYS A 20 3.24 0.39 -10.28
C CYS A 20 2.72 -0.84 -11.05
N MET A 21 1.78 -1.62 -10.51
CA MET A 21 1.25 -2.83 -11.12
C MET A 21 0.66 -2.60 -12.54
N ARG A 22 0.09 -1.41 -12.80
CA ARG A 22 -0.51 -1.05 -14.09
C ARG A 22 0.45 -0.32 -15.03
N MET A 23 1.75 -0.47 -14.81
CA MET A 23 2.77 0.13 -15.67
C MET A 23 3.02 -0.71 -16.92
N GLU A 24 2.71 -2.00 -16.87
CA GLU A 24 2.82 -2.90 -18.02
C GLU A 24 2.09 -2.35 -19.25
N GLY A 25 2.77 -2.41 -20.42
CA GLY A 25 2.22 -1.92 -21.69
C GLY A 25 2.26 -0.41 -21.90
N LEU A 26 2.74 0.37 -20.92
CA LEU A 26 2.94 1.80 -21.10
C LEU A 26 4.18 2.08 -21.97
N SER A 27 4.09 3.13 -22.79
CA SER A 27 5.27 3.67 -23.49
C SER A 27 6.22 4.36 -22.51
N PRO A 28 7.52 4.48 -22.83
CA PRO A 28 8.47 5.21 -22.01
C PRO A 28 8.04 6.62 -21.60
N ASN A 29 7.41 7.36 -22.53
CA ASN A 29 6.92 8.72 -22.25
C ASN A 29 5.76 8.71 -21.22
N GLN A 30 4.85 7.74 -21.30
CA GLN A 30 3.75 7.62 -20.34
C GLN A 30 4.26 7.29 -18.93
N VAL A 31 5.32 6.48 -18.83
CA VAL A 31 5.98 6.20 -17.53
C VAL A 31 6.63 7.47 -16.98
N ASP A 32 7.38 8.21 -17.81
CA ASP A 32 8.02 9.45 -17.40
C ASP A 32 6.99 10.51 -16.97
N ASP A 33 5.88 10.64 -17.72
CA ASP A 33 4.78 11.56 -17.40
C ASP A 33 4.11 11.21 -16.06
N ALA A 34 3.90 9.91 -15.76
CA ALA A 34 3.34 9.46 -14.50
C ALA A 34 4.27 9.76 -13.31
N ILE A 35 5.57 9.45 -13.45
CA ILE A 35 6.58 9.75 -12.43
C ILE A 35 6.67 11.26 -12.18
N LYS A 36 6.72 12.05 -13.26
CA LYS A 36 6.76 13.50 -13.18
C LYS A 36 5.52 14.07 -12.48
N ALA A 37 4.32 13.63 -12.86
CA ALA A 37 3.08 14.07 -12.23
C ALA A 37 3.03 13.75 -10.72
N ALA A 38 3.54 12.58 -10.33
CA ALA A 38 3.66 12.20 -8.93
C ALA A 38 4.58 13.14 -8.16
N LEU A 39 5.79 13.40 -8.68
CA LEU A 39 6.76 14.28 -8.05
C LEU A 39 6.30 15.74 -8.02
N ASP A 40 5.65 16.24 -9.07
CA ASP A 40 5.13 17.61 -9.16
C ASP A 40 4.06 17.89 -8.06
N CYS A 41 3.31 16.87 -7.62
CA CYS A 41 2.35 17.01 -6.52
C CYS A 41 2.90 16.52 -5.16
N GLY A 42 4.18 16.18 -5.09
CA GLY A 42 4.88 15.81 -3.86
C GLY A 42 4.72 14.35 -3.45
N ILE A 43 4.27 13.46 -4.34
CA ILE A 43 4.30 12.01 -4.11
C ILE A 43 5.71 11.52 -4.43
N ASN A 44 6.37 10.92 -3.44
CA ASN A 44 7.74 10.41 -3.57
C ASN A 44 7.85 8.90 -3.35
N PHE A 45 6.74 8.17 -3.27
CA PHE A 45 6.70 6.75 -2.94
C PHE A 45 6.17 5.94 -4.12
N PHE A 46 6.95 4.92 -4.55
CA PHE A 46 6.63 4.03 -5.66
C PHE A 46 6.68 2.57 -5.21
N ASP A 47 5.55 1.87 -5.38
CA ASP A 47 5.32 0.52 -4.88
C ASP A 47 5.30 -0.48 -6.05
N HIS A 48 6.28 -1.37 -6.05
CA HIS A 48 6.48 -2.44 -7.01
C HIS A 48 6.22 -3.83 -6.39
N ALA A 49 6.31 -4.86 -7.21
CA ALA A 49 6.50 -6.26 -6.83
C ALA A 49 7.16 -7.00 -8.00
N ASP A 50 7.94 -8.03 -7.68
CA ASP A 50 8.66 -8.86 -8.65
C ASP A 50 7.74 -9.52 -9.69
N ILE A 51 6.50 -9.82 -9.31
CA ILE A 51 5.49 -10.47 -10.16
C ILE A 51 4.71 -9.50 -11.06
N TYR A 52 4.84 -8.17 -10.90
CA TYR A 52 4.04 -7.23 -11.69
C TYR A 52 4.47 -7.24 -13.16
N GLY A 53 3.58 -7.76 -14.04
CA GLY A 53 3.88 -7.98 -15.46
C GLY A 53 5.14 -8.85 -15.67
N ASP A 54 5.32 -9.90 -14.86
CA ASP A 54 6.52 -10.76 -14.89
C ASP A 54 7.84 -9.97 -14.84
N GLY A 55 7.85 -8.92 -13.99
CA GLY A 55 8.97 -8.01 -13.81
C GLY A 55 9.06 -6.88 -14.85
N GLU A 56 8.15 -6.81 -15.83
CA GLU A 56 8.16 -5.75 -16.84
C GLU A 56 7.89 -4.37 -16.23
N CYS A 57 7.03 -4.28 -15.21
CA CYS A 57 6.79 -3.02 -14.50
C CYS A 57 8.08 -2.46 -13.87
N GLU A 58 8.91 -3.32 -13.29
CA GLU A 58 10.21 -2.92 -12.74
C GLU A 58 11.21 -2.53 -13.85
N ARG A 59 11.24 -3.23 -15.00
CA ARG A 59 12.09 -2.85 -16.14
C ARG A 59 11.72 -1.51 -16.72
N LEU A 60 10.43 -1.23 -16.90
CA LEU A 60 9.94 0.07 -17.41
C LEU A 60 10.30 1.21 -16.47
N PHE A 61 10.14 1.00 -15.15
CA PHE A 61 10.55 1.98 -14.16
C PHE A 61 12.07 2.16 -14.12
N GLY A 62 12.84 1.08 -14.16
CA GLY A 62 14.31 1.11 -14.24
C GLY A 62 14.82 1.85 -15.47
N ALA A 63 14.15 1.69 -16.61
CA ALA A 63 14.47 2.46 -17.82
C ALA A 63 14.23 3.98 -17.62
N ALA A 64 13.20 4.39 -16.86
CA ALA A 64 13.02 5.79 -16.49
C ALA A 64 14.13 6.31 -15.58
N LEU A 65 14.54 5.51 -14.57
CA LEU A 65 15.69 5.84 -13.71
C LEU A 65 17.00 5.99 -14.50
N ALA A 66 17.20 5.15 -15.51
CA ALA A 66 18.39 5.24 -16.38
C ALA A 66 18.42 6.51 -17.21
N ARG A 67 17.25 7.03 -17.64
CA ARG A 67 17.14 8.31 -18.39
C ARG A 67 17.40 9.52 -17.50
N ASP A 68 16.97 9.49 -16.26
CA ASP A 68 17.21 10.55 -15.26
C ASP A 68 17.69 9.96 -13.93
N LYS A 69 19.00 9.88 -13.78
CA LYS A 69 19.63 9.35 -12.55
C LYS A 69 19.31 10.17 -11.30
N SER A 70 18.92 11.45 -11.45
CA SER A 70 18.57 12.30 -10.31
C SER A 70 17.24 11.88 -9.66
N LEU A 71 16.44 11.04 -10.31
CA LEU A 71 15.19 10.54 -9.76
C LEU A 71 15.42 9.67 -8.53
N ARG A 72 16.48 8.83 -8.52
CA ARG A 72 16.70 7.85 -7.45
C ARG A 72 16.78 8.50 -6.06
N ASP A 73 17.40 9.66 -5.95
CA ASP A 73 17.53 10.39 -4.68
C ASP A 73 16.22 11.05 -4.22
N LYS A 74 15.31 11.32 -5.15
CA LYS A 74 14.05 12.03 -4.89
C LYS A 74 12.91 11.08 -4.48
N ILE A 75 13.06 9.79 -4.74
CA ILE A 75 11.99 8.80 -4.60
C ILE A 75 12.33 7.76 -3.54
N PHE A 76 11.27 7.12 -3.03
CA PHE A 76 11.32 5.95 -2.18
C PHE A 76 10.79 4.76 -2.99
N ILE A 77 11.61 3.73 -3.17
CA ILE A 77 11.25 2.52 -3.93
C ILE A 77 11.00 1.39 -2.95
N GLN A 78 9.78 0.89 -2.95
CA GLN A 78 9.35 -0.34 -2.31
C GLN A 78 9.15 -1.42 -3.37
N SER A 79 9.60 -2.64 -3.10
CA SER A 79 9.19 -3.81 -3.89
C SER A 79 8.83 -4.98 -2.99
N LYS A 80 8.34 -6.07 -3.59
CA LYS A 80 7.85 -7.24 -2.86
C LYS A 80 8.34 -8.50 -3.54
N CYS A 81 8.50 -9.58 -2.74
CA CYS A 81 8.77 -10.93 -3.22
C CYS A 81 7.95 -11.95 -2.42
N SER A 82 8.05 -13.20 -2.74
CA SER A 82 7.51 -14.39 -2.08
C SER A 82 6.45 -15.15 -2.86
N ILE A 83 5.87 -14.57 -3.91
CA ILE A 83 4.87 -15.28 -4.73
C ILE A 83 5.58 -16.01 -5.86
N ARG A 84 5.37 -17.33 -5.93
CA ARG A 84 5.83 -18.19 -7.01
C ARG A 84 4.62 -18.90 -7.64
N ASP A 85 4.85 -19.56 -8.78
CA ASP A 85 3.79 -20.35 -9.40
C ASP A 85 3.33 -21.48 -8.46
N GLY A 86 2.07 -21.38 -8.04
CA GLY A 86 1.41 -22.35 -7.16
C GLY A 86 1.85 -22.38 -5.70
N MET A 87 2.75 -21.51 -5.24
CA MET A 87 3.23 -21.48 -3.85
C MET A 87 3.71 -20.11 -3.38
N TYR A 88 3.83 -19.94 -2.06
CA TYR A 88 4.61 -18.86 -1.44
C TYR A 88 5.94 -19.42 -0.94
N ASP A 89 7.00 -18.62 -0.94
CA ASP A 89 8.35 -19.10 -0.60
C ASP A 89 9.11 -18.00 0.18
N PHE A 90 9.37 -18.29 1.46
CA PHE A 90 10.15 -17.44 2.36
C PHE A 90 11.54 -18.01 2.65
N SER A 91 12.00 -19.02 1.88
CA SER A 91 13.35 -19.51 2.03
C SER A 91 14.37 -18.38 1.81
N LYS A 92 15.46 -18.43 2.56
CA LYS A 92 16.53 -17.44 2.48
C LYS A 92 17.06 -17.28 1.05
N ASP A 93 17.34 -18.40 0.39
CA ASP A 93 17.89 -18.38 -0.96
C ASP A 93 16.94 -17.74 -1.96
N TYR A 94 15.62 -18.00 -1.84
CA TYR A 94 14.64 -17.37 -2.72
C TYR A 94 14.51 -15.87 -2.47
N ILE A 95 14.47 -15.44 -1.20
CA ILE A 95 14.40 -14.00 -0.86
C ILE A 95 15.61 -13.25 -1.43
N LEU A 96 16.83 -13.80 -1.24
CA LEU A 96 18.06 -13.18 -1.73
C LEU A 96 18.07 -13.10 -3.26
N ALA A 97 17.74 -14.20 -3.95
CA ALA A 97 17.70 -14.26 -5.42
C ALA A 97 16.63 -13.30 -5.98
N SER A 98 15.46 -13.21 -5.33
CA SER A 98 14.39 -12.29 -5.74
C SER A 98 14.84 -10.83 -5.66
N VAL A 99 15.51 -10.44 -4.57
CA VAL A 99 16.03 -9.06 -4.42
C VAL A 99 17.08 -8.76 -5.49
N ASP A 100 17.98 -9.68 -5.78
CA ASP A 100 18.96 -9.49 -6.85
C ASP A 100 18.30 -9.31 -8.22
N GLY A 101 17.25 -10.06 -8.49
CA GLY A 101 16.43 -9.90 -9.69
C GLY A 101 15.72 -8.56 -9.76
N ILE A 102 15.09 -8.12 -8.65
CA ILE A 102 14.42 -6.82 -8.54
C ILE A 102 15.40 -5.68 -8.80
N LEU A 103 16.54 -5.67 -8.11
CA LEU A 103 17.57 -4.63 -8.27
C LEU A 103 18.10 -4.57 -9.71
N SER A 104 18.30 -5.73 -10.34
CA SER A 104 18.72 -5.81 -11.74
C SER A 104 17.68 -5.20 -12.69
N ARG A 105 16.39 -5.52 -12.51
CA ARG A 105 15.30 -4.96 -13.35
C ARG A 105 15.10 -3.47 -13.14
N LEU A 106 15.18 -3.00 -11.90
CA LEU A 106 15.08 -1.58 -11.55
C LEU A 106 16.35 -0.77 -11.91
N GLY A 107 17.49 -1.45 -12.17
CA GLY A 107 18.76 -0.77 -12.46
C GLY A 107 19.26 0.10 -11.29
N THR A 108 19.02 -0.33 -10.05
CA THR A 108 19.42 0.38 -8.82
C THR A 108 20.21 -0.55 -7.91
N ASP A 109 21.00 0.01 -7.01
CA ASP A 109 21.84 -0.75 -6.06
C ASP A 109 21.09 -1.11 -4.77
N HIS A 110 19.95 -0.46 -4.49
CA HIS A 110 19.19 -0.75 -3.28
C HIS A 110 17.68 -0.46 -3.42
N LEU A 111 16.91 -1.14 -2.56
CA LEU A 111 15.52 -0.82 -2.24
C LEU A 111 15.46 -0.03 -0.93
N ASP A 112 14.54 0.93 -0.85
CA ASP A 112 14.23 1.61 0.41
C ASP A 112 13.43 0.69 1.34
N SER A 113 12.54 -0.16 0.80
CA SER A 113 11.88 -1.22 1.56
C SER A 113 11.59 -2.47 0.71
N LEU A 114 11.59 -3.62 1.37
CA LEU A 114 11.16 -4.91 0.83
C LEU A 114 10.00 -5.45 1.65
N LEU A 115 8.93 -5.91 1.00
CA LEU A 115 7.83 -6.60 1.65
C LEU A 115 7.79 -8.08 1.29
N LEU A 116 7.42 -8.92 2.25
CA LEU A 116 6.92 -10.27 1.98
C LEU A 116 5.47 -10.15 1.49
N HIS A 117 5.21 -10.55 0.24
CA HIS A 117 3.98 -10.17 -0.49
C HIS A 117 2.72 -10.88 0.00
N ARG A 118 2.85 -12.16 0.40
CA ARG A 118 1.79 -13.00 0.97
C ARG A 118 2.37 -13.91 2.04
N PRO A 119 1.61 -14.23 3.11
CA PRO A 119 2.10 -15.15 4.15
C PRO A 119 2.42 -16.53 3.58
N ASP A 120 3.61 -17.03 3.89
CA ASP A 120 4.00 -18.42 3.64
C ASP A 120 3.61 -19.28 4.85
N ALA A 121 2.87 -20.38 4.59
CA ALA A 121 2.46 -21.31 5.65
C ALA A 121 3.65 -22.12 6.22
N LEU A 122 4.77 -22.18 5.49
CA LEU A 122 5.99 -22.88 5.88
C LEU A 122 7.07 -21.92 6.39
N MET A 123 6.70 -20.71 6.75
CA MET A 123 7.61 -19.67 7.24
C MET A 123 8.37 -20.13 8.48
N GLU A 124 9.71 -20.09 8.41
CA GLU A 124 10.62 -20.18 9.56
C GLU A 124 11.19 -18.78 9.84
N PRO A 125 10.79 -18.14 10.98
CA PRO A 125 11.16 -16.74 11.26
C PRO A 125 12.65 -16.47 11.28
N GLU A 126 13.45 -17.41 11.76
CA GLU A 126 14.91 -17.31 11.85
C GLU A 126 15.54 -17.29 10.45
N GLU A 127 15.05 -18.12 9.52
CA GLU A 127 15.53 -18.16 8.15
C GLU A 127 15.27 -16.83 7.42
N VAL A 128 14.06 -16.28 7.60
CA VAL A 128 13.72 -14.95 7.08
C VAL A 128 14.62 -13.88 7.72
N GLY A 129 14.86 -13.99 9.03
CA GLY A 129 15.74 -13.08 9.77
C GLY A 129 17.16 -13.07 9.20
N GLU A 130 17.72 -14.24 8.88
CA GLU A 130 19.03 -14.34 8.24
C GLU A 130 19.07 -13.71 6.85
N ALA A 131 18.03 -13.90 6.04
CA ALA A 131 17.90 -13.25 4.73
C ALA A 131 17.89 -11.74 4.86
N PHE A 132 17.07 -11.21 5.77
CA PHE A 132 16.94 -9.76 6.01
C PHE A 132 18.23 -9.14 6.56
N CYS A 133 18.93 -9.82 7.47
CA CYS A 133 20.26 -9.40 7.94
C CYS A 133 21.23 -9.28 6.78
N THR A 134 21.32 -10.31 5.93
CA THR A 134 22.22 -10.33 4.76
C THR A 134 21.93 -9.16 3.81
N LEU A 135 20.65 -8.91 3.52
CA LEU A 135 20.20 -7.81 2.64
C LEU A 135 20.48 -6.44 3.24
N HIS A 136 20.30 -6.28 4.55
CA HIS A 136 20.55 -5.01 5.22
C HIS A 136 22.04 -4.71 5.34
N GLU A 137 22.85 -5.67 5.75
CA GLU A 137 24.31 -5.53 5.89
C GLU A 137 25.01 -5.25 4.57
N SER A 138 24.53 -5.88 3.47
CA SER A 138 25.00 -5.58 2.11
C SER A 138 24.51 -4.24 1.57
N GLY A 139 23.62 -3.56 2.29
CA GLY A 139 23.03 -2.29 1.88
C GLY A 139 21.95 -2.39 0.80
N LYS A 140 21.60 -3.59 0.34
CA LYS A 140 20.60 -3.83 -0.72
C LYS A 140 19.19 -3.47 -0.31
N VAL A 141 18.83 -3.58 0.99
CA VAL A 141 17.51 -3.21 1.52
C VAL A 141 17.66 -2.41 2.79
N LYS A 142 16.92 -1.29 2.92
CA LYS A 142 17.01 -0.38 4.07
C LYS A 142 15.95 -0.64 5.16
N ALA A 143 14.78 -1.16 4.78
CA ALA A 143 13.67 -1.46 5.70
C ALA A 143 12.87 -2.65 5.22
N PHE A 144 12.15 -3.29 6.14
CA PHE A 144 11.39 -4.50 5.85
C PHE A 144 9.94 -4.36 6.33
N GLY A 145 9.05 -5.06 5.65
CA GLY A 145 7.64 -5.13 5.98
C GLY A 145 6.97 -6.36 5.40
N VAL A 146 5.66 -6.36 5.50
CA VAL A 146 4.82 -7.47 5.07
C VAL A 146 3.62 -6.96 4.28
N SER A 147 2.90 -7.87 3.63
CA SER A 147 1.63 -7.57 2.98
C SER A 147 0.64 -8.71 3.23
N ASN A 148 -0.59 -8.35 3.59
CA ASN A 148 -1.68 -9.28 3.88
C ASN A 148 -1.41 -10.23 5.07
N PHE A 149 -0.70 -9.75 6.08
CA PHE A 149 -0.47 -10.47 7.33
C PHE A 149 -1.52 -10.09 8.38
N ASN A 150 -1.92 -11.06 9.21
CA ASN A 150 -2.58 -10.74 10.45
C ASN A 150 -1.56 -10.52 11.59
N ARG A 151 -2.04 -9.99 12.73
CA ARG A 151 -1.17 -9.65 13.86
C ARG A 151 -0.35 -10.83 14.37
N HIS A 152 -0.91 -12.05 14.42
CA HIS A 152 -0.22 -13.23 14.96
C HIS A 152 0.92 -13.69 14.04
N GLN A 153 0.72 -13.57 12.73
CA GLN A 153 1.78 -13.83 11.75
C GLN A 153 2.90 -12.79 11.85
N MET A 154 2.56 -11.51 12.07
CA MET A 154 3.56 -10.47 12.32
C MET A 154 4.31 -10.69 13.64
N GLU A 155 3.61 -11.08 14.73
CA GLU A 155 4.23 -11.43 16.02
C GLU A 155 5.21 -12.61 15.87
N LEU A 156 4.79 -13.67 15.17
CA LEU A 156 5.64 -14.82 14.89
C LEU A 156 6.88 -14.44 14.07
N LEU A 157 6.69 -13.76 12.94
CA LEU A 157 7.80 -13.32 12.11
C LEU A 157 8.76 -12.42 12.89
N GLN A 158 8.22 -11.46 13.66
CA GLN A 158 9.04 -10.52 14.44
C GLN A 158 9.94 -11.21 15.46
N SER A 159 9.59 -12.42 15.93
CA SER A 159 10.41 -13.16 16.90
C SER A 159 11.77 -13.60 16.34
N GLY A 160 11.87 -13.81 15.00
CA GLY A 160 13.12 -14.15 14.30
C GLY A 160 13.85 -12.94 13.70
N LEU A 161 13.27 -11.71 13.79
CA LEU A 161 13.85 -10.54 13.16
C LEU A 161 14.63 -9.64 14.12
N SER A 162 15.79 -9.16 13.70
CA SER A 162 16.56 -8.09 14.38
C SER A 162 16.05 -6.69 14.05
N PHE A 163 15.20 -6.56 13.03
CA PHE A 163 14.64 -5.31 12.55
C PHE A 163 13.14 -5.25 12.81
N PRO A 164 12.57 -4.06 13.08
CA PRO A 164 11.13 -3.94 13.22
C PRO A 164 10.44 -4.10 11.85
N ILE A 165 9.29 -4.77 11.83
CA ILE A 165 8.35 -4.68 10.71
C ILE A 165 7.86 -3.24 10.63
N CYS A 166 8.13 -2.55 9.52
CA CYS A 166 7.83 -1.13 9.36
C CYS A 166 6.44 -0.87 8.76
N VAL A 167 5.93 -1.82 8.01
CA VAL A 167 4.69 -1.67 7.21
C VAL A 167 3.98 -2.99 7.05
N ASP A 168 2.65 -2.96 7.07
CA ASP A 168 1.78 -4.01 6.56
C ASP A 168 0.89 -3.43 5.46
N GLN A 169 0.96 -3.99 4.24
CA GLN A 169 0.19 -3.53 3.09
C GLN A 169 -1.05 -4.41 2.91
N MET A 170 -2.23 -3.85 3.17
CA MET A 170 -3.52 -4.55 3.25
C MET A 170 -4.53 -4.02 2.25
N GLN A 171 -5.45 -4.87 1.78
CA GLN A 171 -6.60 -4.37 1.03
C GLN A 171 -7.51 -3.56 1.94
N MET A 172 -7.83 -2.33 1.53
CA MET A 172 -8.78 -1.50 2.25
C MET A 172 -9.33 -0.40 1.35
N SER A 173 -10.65 -0.25 1.36
CA SER A 173 -11.39 0.86 0.71
C SER A 173 -12.63 1.18 1.53
N ILE A 174 -13.40 2.21 1.17
CA ILE A 174 -14.70 2.49 1.81
C ILE A 174 -15.69 1.32 1.61
N ALA A 175 -15.59 0.63 0.48
CA ALA A 175 -16.43 -0.54 0.14
C ALA A 175 -15.81 -1.89 0.55
N HIS A 176 -14.64 -1.90 1.20
CA HIS A 176 -13.97 -3.09 1.71
C HIS A 176 -13.31 -2.80 3.05
N THR A 177 -14.03 -3.03 4.14
CA THR A 177 -13.72 -2.55 5.50
C THR A 177 -13.61 -3.65 6.57
N PRO A 178 -13.30 -4.93 6.26
CA PRO A 178 -13.39 -6.00 7.26
C PRO A 178 -12.53 -5.76 8.51
N MET A 179 -11.39 -5.08 8.38
CA MET A 179 -10.52 -4.73 9.52
C MET A 179 -11.13 -3.65 10.44
N ILE A 180 -12.05 -2.83 9.94
CA ILE A 180 -12.79 -1.83 10.72
C ILE A 180 -14.04 -2.46 11.31
N ASP A 181 -14.75 -3.24 10.50
CA ASP A 181 -16.04 -3.84 10.84
C ASP A 181 -15.95 -4.73 12.05
N GLU A 182 -14.92 -5.59 12.13
CA GLU A 182 -14.73 -6.49 13.27
C GLU A 182 -14.57 -5.76 14.60
N GLY A 183 -14.00 -4.55 14.59
CA GLY A 183 -13.85 -3.71 15.77
C GLY A 183 -15.11 -2.92 16.12
N LEU A 184 -15.90 -2.48 15.12
CA LEU A 184 -17.13 -1.72 15.35
C LEU A 184 -18.31 -2.63 15.77
N ASN A 185 -18.31 -3.88 15.34
CA ASN A 185 -19.40 -4.82 15.57
C ASN A 185 -19.11 -5.83 16.70
N VAL A 186 -18.12 -5.56 17.56
CA VAL A 186 -17.80 -6.43 18.70
C VAL A 186 -19.04 -6.73 19.54
N ASN A 187 -19.21 -8.01 19.90
CA ASN A 187 -20.32 -8.51 20.73
C ASN A 187 -21.71 -8.32 20.09
N THR A 188 -21.80 -8.33 18.77
CA THR A 188 -23.06 -8.38 18.02
C THR A 188 -23.18 -9.69 17.24
N MET A 189 -24.35 -9.95 16.65
CA MET A 189 -24.60 -11.07 15.74
C MET A 189 -24.54 -10.65 14.26
N PHE A 190 -24.06 -9.43 13.96
CA PHE A 190 -23.92 -8.95 12.60
C PHE A 190 -22.78 -9.69 11.87
N ASP A 191 -22.88 -9.85 10.56
CA ASP A 191 -21.84 -10.47 9.74
C ASP A 191 -20.49 -9.71 9.84
N GLY A 192 -20.55 -8.38 10.06
CA GLY A 192 -19.38 -7.54 10.32
C GLY A 192 -18.62 -7.87 11.60
N ALA A 193 -19.22 -8.60 12.56
CA ALA A 193 -18.57 -9.04 13.80
C ALA A 193 -17.62 -10.23 13.60
N VAL A 194 -17.63 -10.87 12.42
CA VAL A 194 -16.73 -11.99 12.12
C VAL A 194 -15.29 -11.50 12.05
N VAL A 195 -14.46 -12.03 12.96
CA VAL A 195 -13.03 -11.66 13.01
C VAL A 195 -12.31 -12.21 11.79
N ARG A 196 -11.81 -11.31 10.95
CA ARG A 196 -11.08 -11.63 9.70
C ARG A 196 -9.62 -11.21 9.75
N SER A 197 -9.29 -10.20 10.53
CA SER A 197 -7.92 -9.67 10.64
C SER A 197 -7.31 -9.79 12.03
N SER A 198 -8.06 -10.28 13.00
CA SER A 198 -7.58 -10.49 14.39
C SER A 198 -7.08 -9.21 15.09
N GLY A 199 -7.67 -8.06 14.79
CA GLY A 199 -7.26 -6.77 15.36
C GLY A 199 -5.95 -6.24 14.77
N THR A 200 -5.71 -6.49 13.49
CA THR A 200 -4.48 -6.04 12.81
C THR A 200 -4.32 -4.51 12.82
N LEU A 201 -5.42 -3.74 12.68
CA LEU A 201 -5.33 -2.27 12.74
C LEU A 201 -4.87 -1.76 14.10
N GLU A 202 -5.38 -2.32 15.19
CA GLU A 202 -4.99 -1.99 16.57
C GLU A 202 -3.55 -2.38 16.83
N TYR A 203 -3.13 -3.56 16.37
CA TYR A 203 -1.75 -4.01 16.47
C TYR A 203 -0.79 -3.05 15.75
N CYS A 204 -1.08 -2.68 14.51
CA CYS A 204 -0.28 -1.72 13.75
C CYS A 204 -0.18 -0.36 14.45
N ARG A 205 -1.28 0.12 15.06
CA ARG A 205 -1.27 1.37 15.83
C ARG A 205 -0.38 1.29 17.07
N LEU A 206 -0.46 0.21 17.84
CA LEU A 206 0.34 -0.01 19.04
C LEU A 206 1.85 -0.09 18.75
N HIS A 207 2.19 -0.72 17.63
CA HIS A 207 3.59 -0.93 17.24
C HIS A 207 4.13 0.13 16.26
N SER A 208 3.33 1.17 15.95
CA SER A 208 3.69 2.23 14.99
C SER A 208 4.02 1.72 13.58
N ILE A 209 3.43 0.59 13.19
CA ILE A 209 3.52 0.01 11.85
C ILE A 209 2.65 0.84 10.90
N ILE A 210 3.18 1.15 9.72
CA ILE A 210 2.42 1.84 8.67
C ILE A 210 1.43 0.85 8.06
N VAL A 211 0.16 1.26 7.98
CA VAL A 211 -0.88 0.54 7.23
C VAL A 211 -0.94 1.13 5.83
N GLN A 212 -0.44 0.40 4.85
CA GLN A 212 -0.58 0.75 3.45
C GLN A 212 -1.87 0.11 2.89
N THR A 213 -2.69 0.90 2.20
CA THR A 213 -3.93 0.39 1.62
C THR A 213 -3.79 0.18 0.12
N TRP A 214 -3.82 -1.07 -0.35
CA TRP A 214 -3.88 -1.37 -1.77
C TRP A 214 -5.33 -1.48 -2.24
N SER A 215 -5.57 -1.28 -3.55
CA SER A 215 -6.91 -1.24 -4.17
C SER A 215 -7.91 -0.28 -3.48
N PRO A 216 -7.53 0.95 -3.16
CA PRO A 216 -8.28 1.84 -2.28
C PRO A 216 -9.61 2.36 -2.86
N LEU A 217 -9.91 2.08 -4.13
CA LEU A 217 -11.18 2.39 -4.78
C LEU A 217 -11.98 1.14 -5.20
N GLN A 218 -11.48 -0.08 -4.90
CA GLN A 218 -12.15 -1.30 -5.31
C GLN A 218 -13.22 -1.77 -4.31
N LYS A 219 -14.23 -2.48 -4.81
CA LYS A 219 -15.35 -3.05 -4.04
C LYS A 219 -14.95 -4.32 -3.28
N GLY A 220 -13.98 -5.06 -3.80
CA GLY A 220 -13.49 -6.32 -3.29
C GLY A 220 -12.24 -6.75 -4.04
N PHE A 221 -11.87 -8.03 -3.99
CA PHE A 221 -10.67 -8.56 -4.62
C PHE A 221 -10.80 -8.57 -6.15
N PHE A 222 -10.32 -7.51 -6.80
CA PHE A 222 -10.41 -7.28 -8.25
C PHE A 222 -11.85 -7.27 -8.82
N GLU A 223 -12.84 -6.82 -8.02
CA GLU A 223 -14.25 -6.78 -8.39
C GLU A 223 -14.67 -5.45 -9.07
N GLY A 224 -13.72 -4.59 -9.37
CA GLY A 224 -13.95 -3.29 -9.97
C GLY A 224 -14.07 -2.16 -8.94
N VAL A 225 -14.18 -0.92 -9.44
CA VAL A 225 -14.24 0.29 -8.61
C VAL A 225 -15.67 0.64 -8.25
N PHE A 226 -15.88 1.17 -7.04
CA PHE A 226 -17.21 1.63 -6.59
C PHE A 226 -17.57 3.03 -7.11
N LEU A 227 -16.60 3.83 -7.56
CA LEU A 227 -16.87 5.16 -8.12
C LEU A 227 -17.67 5.05 -9.42
N GLY A 228 -18.85 5.65 -9.42
CA GLY A 228 -19.79 5.60 -10.54
C GLY A 228 -20.50 4.26 -10.74
N ASP A 229 -20.31 3.29 -9.84
CA ASP A 229 -21.02 2.01 -9.89
C ASP A 229 -22.45 2.18 -9.34
N PRO A 230 -23.50 1.79 -10.10
CA PRO A 230 -24.89 1.91 -9.66
C PRO A 230 -25.21 1.13 -8.37
N SER A 231 -24.50 0.03 -8.09
CA SER A 231 -24.67 -0.73 -6.84
C SER A 231 -24.21 0.04 -5.60
N TYR A 232 -23.44 1.12 -5.79
CA TYR A 232 -22.95 2.03 -4.75
C TYR A 232 -23.51 3.44 -4.89
N GLU A 233 -24.74 3.60 -5.44
CA GLU A 233 -25.38 4.89 -5.71
C GLU A 233 -25.38 5.79 -4.46
N LYS A 234 -25.79 5.26 -3.29
CA LYS A 234 -25.82 6.02 -2.03
C LYS A 234 -24.45 6.55 -1.63
N LEU A 235 -23.41 5.72 -1.79
CA LEU A 235 -22.02 6.12 -1.52
C LEU A 235 -21.58 7.22 -2.50
N ASN A 236 -21.87 7.04 -3.79
CA ASN A 236 -21.46 8.01 -4.81
C ASN A 236 -22.14 9.38 -4.61
N ILE A 237 -23.41 9.42 -4.20
CA ILE A 237 -24.09 10.67 -3.85
C ILE A 237 -23.37 11.43 -2.72
N VAL A 238 -22.94 10.73 -1.67
CA VAL A 238 -22.22 11.35 -0.55
C VAL A 238 -20.82 11.77 -0.99
N LEU A 239 -20.12 10.95 -1.77
CA LEU A 239 -18.80 11.28 -2.31
C LEU A 239 -18.84 12.53 -3.18
N ASP A 240 -19.81 12.65 -4.10
CA ASP A 240 -19.96 13.78 -4.99
C ASP A 240 -20.31 15.07 -4.22
N ARG A 241 -21.19 14.99 -3.22
CA ARG A 241 -21.52 16.12 -2.35
C ARG A 241 -20.29 16.62 -1.61
N LEU A 242 -19.55 15.73 -0.94
CA LEU A 242 -18.34 16.10 -0.21
C LEU A 242 -17.24 16.60 -1.15
N ALA A 243 -17.12 16.01 -2.34
CA ALA A 243 -16.18 16.46 -3.37
C ALA A 243 -16.47 17.94 -3.74
N GLY A 244 -17.74 18.30 -3.91
CA GLY A 244 -18.17 19.68 -4.13
C GLY A 244 -17.85 20.62 -2.95
N GLU A 245 -18.10 20.17 -1.72
CA GLU A 245 -17.82 20.96 -0.50
C GLU A 245 -16.33 21.27 -0.34
N TYR A 246 -15.45 20.29 -0.65
CA TYR A 246 -13.99 20.42 -0.52
C TYR A 246 -13.29 20.94 -1.79
N GLY A 247 -13.98 21.06 -2.92
CA GLY A 247 -13.41 21.49 -4.19
C GLY A 247 -12.40 20.48 -4.78
N VAL A 248 -12.65 19.16 -4.59
CA VAL A 248 -11.80 18.05 -5.02
C VAL A 248 -12.61 17.02 -5.80
N GLY A 249 -11.95 15.98 -6.33
CA GLY A 249 -12.64 14.84 -6.95
C GLY A 249 -13.18 13.84 -5.90
N PRO A 250 -14.20 13.02 -6.24
CA PRO A 250 -14.73 12.00 -5.36
C PRO A 250 -13.70 10.92 -5.00
N ASP A 251 -12.72 10.66 -5.86
CA ASP A 251 -11.56 9.81 -5.59
C ASP A 251 -10.72 10.37 -4.43
N ALA A 252 -10.51 11.69 -4.39
CA ALA A 252 -9.76 12.33 -3.32
C ALA A 252 -10.50 12.23 -1.97
N ILE A 253 -11.85 12.30 -1.95
CA ILE A 253 -12.65 12.06 -0.73
C ILE A 253 -12.49 10.62 -0.26
N ALA A 254 -12.54 9.65 -1.17
CA ALA A 254 -12.36 8.24 -0.84
C ALA A 254 -10.97 7.95 -0.24
N TYR A 255 -9.92 8.53 -0.79
CA TYR A 255 -8.57 8.42 -0.22
C TYR A 255 -8.44 9.16 1.12
N ALA A 256 -9.07 10.33 1.26
CA ALA A 256 -9.09 11.08 2.51
C ALA A 256 -9.81 10.32 3.63
N TRP A 257 -10.83 9.53 3.30
CA TRP A 257 -11.51 8.65 4.25
C TRP A 257 -10.55 7.63 4.86
N LEU A 258 -9.71 6.99 4.05
CA LEU A 258 -8.67 6.07 4.52
C LEU A 258 -7.63 6.81 5.37
N LEU A 259 -7.14 7.96 4.88
CA LEU A 259 -6.15 8.78 5.59
C LEU A 259 -6.68 9.40 6.89
N ARG A 260 -8.01 9.42 7.10
CA ARG A 260 -8.64 9.92 8.33
C ARG A 260 -8.60 8.90 9.48
N TYR A 261 -8.44 7.59 9.15
CA TYR A 261 -8.32 6.57 10.18
C TYR A 261 -7.11 6.85 11.09
N PRO A 262 -7.25 6.72 12.43
CA PRO A 262 -6.23 7.15 13.38
C PRO A 262 -5.07 6.13 13.53
N ALA A 263 -4.49 5.71 12.40
CA ALA A 263 -3.26 4.93 12.29
C ALA A 263 -2.26 5.68 11.41
N ARG A 264 -1.07 5.13 11.23
CA ARG A 264 -0.08 5.65 10.27
C ARG A 264 -0.45 5.19 8.86
N MET A 265 -1.48 5.82 8.30
CA MET A 265 -2.05 5.43 7.01
C MET A 265 -1.23 5.95 5.84
N GLN A 266 -1.03 5.09 4.84
CA GLN A 266 -0.51 5.44 3.51
C GLN A 266 -1.36 4.77 2.44
N VAL A 267 -1.87 5.53 1.50
CA VAL A 267 -2.75 5.02 0.43
C VAL A 267 -1.93 4.78 -0.83
N ILE A 268 -1.96 3.57 -1.36
CA ILE A 268 -1.30 3.18 -2.60
C ILE A 268 -2.32 3.27 -3.74
N THR A 269 -2.26 4.33 -4.52
CA THR A 269 -3.13 4.50 -5.69
C THR A 269 -2.63 3.69 -6.88
N GLY A 270 -3.53 3.00 -7.58
CA GLY A 270 -3.18 2.12 -8.70
C GLY A 270 -3.27 2.80 -10.08
N THR A 271 -3.27 4.13 -10.16
CA THR A 271 -3.37 4.84 -11.45
C THR A 271 -2.01 5.28 -11.96
N MET A 272 -1.81 5.14 -13.28
CA MET A 272 -0.67 5.70 -14.02
C MET A 272 -1.09 6.94 -14.84
N ASN A 273 -2.37 7.36 -14.79
CA ASN A 273 -2.83 8.54 -15.50
C ASN A 273 -2.45 9.81 -14.71
N PRO A 274 -1.67 10.75 -15.28
CA PRO A 274 -1.26 11.98 -14.61
C PRO A 274 -2.42 12.79 -14.02
N ARG A 275 -3.57 12.87 -14.72
CA ARG A 275 -4.75 13.61 -14.23
C ARG A 275 -5.32 12.97 -12.96
N HIS A 276 -5.39 11.64 -12.92
CA HIS A 276 -5.87 10.93 -11.72
C HIS A 276 -4.85 11.01 -10.58
N ILE A 277 -3.55 11.00 -10.86
CA ILE A 277 -2.50 11.21 -9.86
C ILE A 277 -2.65 12.59 -9.19
N LEU A 278 -2.84 13.64 -10.01
CA LEU A 278 -3.06 15.00 -9.52
C LEU A 278 -4.37 15.14 -8.72
N SER A 279 -5.44 14.43 -9.12
CA SER A 279 -6.70 14.39 -8.35
C SER A 279 -6.49 13.71 -7.00
N ALA A 280 -5.90 12.51 -6.99
CA ALA A 280 -5.61 11.74 -5.79
C ALA A 280 -4.77 12.53 -4.77
N ALA A 281 -3.76 13.29 -5.24
CA ALA A 281 -2.88 14.06 -4.39
C ALA A 281 -3.62 15.10 -3.51
N LYS A 282 -4.79 15.58 -3.94
CA LYS A 282 -5.63 16.50 -3.17
C LYS A 282 -6.17 15.87 -1.88
N ALA A 283 -6.29 14.55 -1.81
CA ALA A 283 -6.71 13.85 -0.59
C ALA A 283 -5.85 14.20 0.63
N ALA A 284 -4.57 14.48 0.43
CA ALA A 284 -3.66 14.87 1.50
C ALA A 284 -4.02 16.21 2.18
N GLN A 285 -4.92 17.00 1.61
CA GLN A 285 -5.38 18.30 2.14
C GLN A 285 -6.80 18.24 2.69
N VAL A 286 -7.52 17.13 2.50
CA VAL A 286 -8.88 16.93 2.98
C VAL A 286 -8.85 16.36 4.39
N TYR A 287 -9.62 16.98 5.29
CA TYR A 287 -9.83 16.50 6.66
C TYR A 287 -11.33 16.31 6.89
N LEU A 288 -11.78 15.06 6.79
CA LEU A 288 -13.16 14.69 7.06
C LEU A 288 -13.46 14.80 8.55
N SER A 289 -14.63 15.37 8.89
CA SER A 289 -15.15 15.32 10.25
C SER A 289 -15.47 13.87 10.65
N ARG A 290 -15.75 13.64 11.93
CA ARG A 290 -16.21 12.32 12.41
C ARG A 290 -17.55 11.96 11.77
N GLU A 291 -18.45 12.89 11.65
CA GLU A 291 -19.78 12.73 11.06
C GLU A 291 -19.67 12.34 9.57
N GLN A 292 -18.85 13.07 8.80
CA GLN A 292 -18.58 12.77 7.38
C GLN A 292 -17.93 11.39 7.18
N TRP A 293 -17.02 11.01 8.07
CA TRP A 293 -16.38 9.70 8.02
C TRP A 293 -17.39 8.56 8.22
N TYR A 294 -18.26 8.67 9.24
CA TYR A 294 -19.30 7.67 9.51
C TYR A 294 -20.45 7.72 8.50
N GLU A 295 -20.74 8.87 7.93
CA GLU A 295 -21.71 9.00 6.83
C GLU A 295 -21.24 8.18 5.61
N LEU A 296 -19.99 8.33 5.19
CA LEU A 296 -19.40 7.54 4.11
C LEU A 296 -19.38 6.05 4.42
N TYR A 297 -19.02 5.65 5.63
CA TYR A 297 -19.02 4.27 6.09
C TYR A 297 -20.41 3.63 5.93
N ARG A 298 -21.46 4.30 6.42
CA ARG A 298 -22.85 3.81 6.29
C ARG A 298 -23.36 3.84 4.85
N ALA A 299 -22.99 4.86 4.08
CA ALA A 299 -23.41 4.97 2.69
C ALA A 299 -22.85 3.86 1.81
N ALA A 300 -21.72 3.27 2.19
CA ALA A 300 -21.14 2.08 1.55
C ALA A 300 -21.90 0.78 1.86
N GLY A 301 -22.90 0.81 2.75
CA GLY A 301 -23.69 -0.34 3.15
C GLY A 301 -23.20 -1.03 4.42
N ASN A 302 -22.19 -0.46 5.09
CA ASN A 302 -21.68 -1.01 6.35
C ASN A 302 -22.65 -0.71 7.50
N GLU A 303 -22.85 -1.70 8.36
CA GLU A 303 -23.74 -1.60 9.52
C GLU A 303 -23.04 -0.99 10.73
N LEU A 304 -23.82 -0.26 11.51
CA LEU A 304 -23.43 0.17 12.86
C LEU A 304 -24.46 -0.40 13.84
N PRO A 305 -24.00 -0.96 14.99
CA PRO A 305 -24.90 -1.45 16.04
C PRO A 305 -25.76 -0.34 16.62
#